data_3591d09b1ec45aa9febd4d90f6339783
#
_entry.id   3591d09b1ec45aa9febd4d90f6339783
#
_cell.length_a   1.000
_cell.length_b   1.000
_cell.length_c   1.000
_cell.angle_alpha   90.00
_cell.angle_beta   90.00
_cell.angle_gamma   90.00
#
_symmetry.space_group_name_H-M   'P 1'
#
loop_
_entity.id
_entity.type
_entity.pdbx_description
1 polymer ?
#
loop_
_entity_poly.entity_id
_entity_poly.type
_entity_poly.pdbx_seq_one_letter_code
_entity_poly.pdbx_strand_id
1 'polypeptide(L)'
;MSKKSTGTLRGNDLTMTRSFKAPIADVWTSVTKSEHTARWFGRWEGDARPGNTIRVLMVFEETESWTNATILTCDAPHHLELRTKSGYGEQHLELKLREDNGTTHVEFTHHLADRKGVGDLGPGWEYYMDMLVHAREGTPKPVWADYYPVLKADYVAQGASATT
;
A
#
# COMPACT_ATOMS: atom_id res chain seq x y z
N MET A 1 -4.53 15.68 18.03
CA MET A 1 -5.30 15.85 16.78
C MET A 1 -5.59 14.50 16.14
N SER A 2 -6.80 14.29 15.72
CA SER A 2 -7.18 13.06 15.04
C SER A 2 -6.53 12.99 13.66
N LYS A 3 -6.16 11.80 13.23
CA LYS A 3 -5.72 11.58 11.86
C LYS A 3 -6.87 11.84 10.89
N LYS A 4 -6.50 12.23 9.70
CA LYS A 4 -7.46 12.41 8.60
C LYS A 4 -7.12 11.44 7.49
N SER A 5 -8.14 10.96 6.79
CA SER A 5 -7.94 10.11 5.64
C SER A 5 -7.28 10.91 4.52
N THR A 6 -6.37 10.27 3.80
CA THR A 6 -5.68 10.86 2.64
C THR A 6 -6.09 10.17 1.35
N GLY A 7 -6.71 8.99 1.46
CA GLY A 7 -7.12 8.22 0.30
C GLY A 7 -8.40 8.74 -0.31
N THR A 8 -8.55 8.47 -1.60
CA THR A 8 -9.73 8.84 -2.38
C THR A 8 -10.28 7.61 -3.08
N LEU A 9 -11.58 7.40 -2.96
CA LEU A 9 -12.27 6.33 -3.66
C LEU A 9 -12.99 6.89 -4.89
N ARG A 10 -12.62 6.39 -6.07
CA ARG A 10 -13.26 6.73 -7.34
C ARG A 10 -13.67 5.43 -8.03
N GLY A 11 -14.98 5.24 -8.24
CA GLY A 11 -15.44 3.94 -8.69
C GLY A 11 -15.05 2.89 -7.67
N ASN A 12 -14.30 1.88 -8.09
CA ASN A 12 -13.77 0.86 -7.20
C ASN A 12 -12.26 1.00 -6.98
N ASP A 13 -11.68 2.15 -7.30
CA ASP A 13 -10.24 2.39 -7.10
C ASP A 13 -10.00 3.24 -5.86
N LEU A 14 -9.32 2.66 -4.89
CA LEU A 14 -8.88 3.34 -3.68
C LEU A 14 -7.43 3.78 -3.89
N THR A 15 -7.17 5.08 -3.90
CA THR A 15 -5.85 5.64 -4.22
C THR A 15 -5.33 6.53 -3.10
N MET A 16 -4.05 6.39 -2.80
CA MET A 16 -3.32 7.21 -1.82
C MET A 16 -1.95 7.57 -2.37
N THR A 17 -1.43 8.74 -1.99
CA THR A 17 -0.11 9.20 -2.43
C THR A 17 0.75 9.58 -1.25
N ARG A 18 2.03 9.23 -1.31
CA ARG A 18 3.07 9.72 -0.39
C ARG A 18 4.23 10.24 -1.22
N SER A 19 4.88 11.30 -0.73
CA SER A 19 5.95 11.95 -1.47
C SER A 19 7.23 12.00 -0.63
N PHE A 20 8.37 11.81 -1.29
CA PHE A 20 9.67 11.74 -0.64
C PHE A 20 10.68 12.61 -1.41
N LYS A 21 11.47 13.41 -0.69
CA LYS A 21 12.55 14.21 -1.29
C LYS A 21 13.75 13.31 -1.55
N ALA A 22 13.65 12.48 -2.57
CA ALA A 22 14.68 11.50 -2.91
C ALA A 22 14.54 11.10 -4.38
N PRO A 23 15.64 10.60 -4.99
CA PRO A 23 15.58 10.09 -6.36
C PRO A 23 14.65 8.88 -6.47
N ILE A 24 14.03 8.73 -7.61
CA ILE A 24 13.06 7.64 -7.86
C ILE A 24 13.68 6.25 -7.65
N ALA A 25 14.95 6.07 -8.04
CA ALA A 25 15.61 4.77 -7.85
C ALA A 25 15.73 4.39 -6.37
N ASP A 26 15.95 5.38 -5.51
CA ASP A 26 16.07 5.16 -4.07
C ASP A 26 14.71 4.77 -3.47
N VAL A 27 13.64 5.46 -3.87
CA VAL A 27 12.29 5.14 -3.40
C VAL A 27 11.83 3.79 -3.95
N TRP A 28 12.17 3.49 -5.20
CA TRP A 28 11.88 2.19 -5.80
C TRP A 28 12.48 1.04 -4.99
N THR A 29 13.71 1.22 -4.52
CA THR A 29 14.37 0.24 -3.65
C THR A 29 13.55 0.00 -2.38
N SER A 30 13.02 1.05 -1.77
CA SER A 30 12.22 0.92 -0.54
C SER A 30 10.95 0.11 -0.75
N VAL A 31 10.34 0.20 -1.93
CA VAL A 31 9.06 -0.47 -2.19
C VAL A 31 9.21 -1.82 -2.89
N THR A 32 10.45 -2.24 -3.23
CA THR A 32 10.65 -3.50 -3.97
C THR A 32 11.64 -4.47 -3.33
N LYS A 33 12.74 -4.00 -2.73
CA LYS A 33 13.74 -4.89 -2.15
C LYS A 33 13.24 -5.49 -0.85
N SER A 34 13.37 -6.82 -0.71
CA SER A 34 12.83 -7.56 0.43
C SER A 34 13.28 -7.01 1.79
N GLU A 35 14.56 -6.71 1.92
CA GLU A 35 15.11 -6.15 3.17
C GLU A 35 14.57 -4.75 3.49
N HIS A 36 14.10 -4.01 2.49
CA HIS A 36 13.46 -2.71 2.68
C HIS A 36 11.96 -2.85 2.90
N THR A 37 11.27 -3.68 2.13
CA THR A 37 9.83 -3.90 2.35
C THR A 37 9.55 -4.54 3.70
N ALA A 38 10.51 -5.28 4.25
CA ALA A 38 10.40 -5.85 5.58
C ALA A 38 10.17 -4.82 6.68
N ARG A 39 10.54 -3.56 6.43
CA ARG A 39 10.44 -2.48 7.42
C ARG A 39 9.06 -1.83 7.47
N TRP A 40 8.25 -2.00 6.42
CA TRP A 40 6.97 -1.31 6.37
C TRP A 40 5.80 -2.18 5.91
N PHE A 41 6.07 -3.25 5.18
CA PHE A 41 5.02 -4.12 4.63
C PHE A 41 5.28 -5.58 5.00
N GLY A 42 6.33 -6.17 4.46
CA GLY A 42 6.74 -7.53 4.74
C GLY A 42 7.95 -7.91 3.90
N ARG A 43 8.79 -8.80 4.43
CA ARG A 43 9.87 -9.38 3.62
C ARG A 43 9.28 -10.38 2.65
N TRP A 44 9.94 -10.58 1.52
CA TRP A 44 9.44 -11.53 0.54
C TRP A 44 10.56 -12.42 0.03
N GLU A 45 10.17 -13.54 -0.55
CA GLU A 45 11.09 -14.48 -1.18
C GLU A 45 10.49 -15.01 -2.46
N GLY A 46 11.36 -15.42 -3.38
CA GLY A 46 10.98 -15.92 -4.70
C GLY A 46 11.59 -15.08 -5.81
N ASP A 47 11.24 -15.41 -7.04
CA ASP A 47 11.69 -14.71 -8.25
C ASP A 47 10.59 -13.75 -8.68
N ALA A 48 10.83 -12.47 -8.53
CA ALA A 48 9.83 -11.41 -8.71
C ALA A 48 9.72 -10.90 -10.16
N ARG A 49 9.87 -11.78 -11.12
CA ARG A 49 9.64 -11.42 -12.53
C ARG A 49 8.15 -11.45 -12.86
N PRO A 50 7.69 -10.63 -13.83
CA PRO A 50 6.29 -10.68 -14.26
C PRO A 50 5.84 -12.10 -14.62
N GLY A 51 4.67 -12.48 -14.14
CA GLY A 51 4.11 -13.82 -14.30
C GLY A 51 4.45 -14.77 -13.17
N ASN A 52 5.46 -14.45 -12.34
CA ASN A 52 5.85 -15.30 -11.22
C ASN A 52 5.11 -14.92 -9.95
N THR A 53 5.02 -15.88 -9.02
CA THR A 53 4.41 -15.66 -7.71
C THR A 53 5.50 -15.70 -6.64
N ILE A 54 5.54 -14.67 -5.81
CA ILE A 54 6.41 -14.59 -4.64
C ILE A 54 5.58 -14.78 -3.38
N ARG A 55 6.26 -14.98 -2.24
CA ARG A 55 5.59 -15.04 -0.94
C ARG A 55 6.05 -13.85 -0.10
N VAL A 56 5.09 -13.18 0.54
CA VAL A 56 5.33 -12.03 1.41
C VAL A 56 4.91 -12.40 2.83
N LEU A 57 5.80 -12.18 3.79
CA LEU A 57 5.50 -12.45 5.20
C LEU A 57 4.94 -11.18 5.85
N MET A 58 3.66 -11.22 6.18
CA MET A 58 2.93 -10.09 6.77
C MET A 58 3.12 -10.11 8.29
N VAL A 59 4.10 -9.34 8.79
CA VAL A 59 4.45 -9.32 10.22
C VAL A 59 3.81 -8.17 11.00
N PHE A 60 3.22 -7.20 10.31
CA PHE A 60 2.56 -6.06 10.96
C PHE A 60 1.06 -6.28 11.14
N GLU A 61 0.60 -7.48 10.84
CA GLU A 61 -0.77 -7.91 11.07
C GLU A 61 -0.88 -8.52 12.47
N GLU A 62 -2.11 -8.65 12.96
CA GLU A 62 -2.38 -9.25 14.26
C GLU A 62 -1.79 -10.66 14.37
N THR A 63 -1.88 -11.43 13.28
CA THR A 63 -1.26 -12.75 13.17
C THR A 63 -0.30 -12.76 12.00
N GLU A 64 0.95 -13.14 12.25
CA GLU A 64 1.96 -13.25 11.22
C GLU A 64 1.55 -14.35 10.22
N SER A 65 1.56 -14.02 8.93
CA SER A 65 1.14 -14.95 7.88
C SER A 65 1.83 -14.71 6.57
N TRP A 66 1.94 -15.76 5.75
CA TRP A 66 2.45 -15.66 4.39
C TRP A 66 1.31 -15.35 3.42
N THR A 67 1.56 -14.41 2.54
CA THR A 67 0.64 -14.04 1.46
C THR A 67 1.34 -14.28 0.12
N ASN A 68 0.64 -14.92 -0.80
CA ASN A 68 1.14 -15.08 -2.16
C ASN A 68 0.86 -13.82 -2.97
N ALA A 69 1.87 -13.39 -3.74
CA ALA A 69 1.73 -12.21 -4.60
C ALA A 69 2.25 -12.57 -6.00
N THR A 70 1.36 -12.48 -6.98
CA THR A 70 1.73 -12.68 -8.38
C THR A 70 2.10 -11.33 -8.97
N ILE A 71 3.28 -11.26 -9.57
CA ILE A 71 3.76 -10.03 -10.21
C ILE A 71 3.09 -9.91 -11.57
N LEU A 72 2.28 -8.88 -11.75
CA LEU A 72 1.62 -8.61 -13.03
C LEU A 72 2.49 -7.71 -13.90
N THR A 73 3.06 -6.67 -13.30
CA THR A 73 3.93 -5.72 -13.98
C THR A 73 5.05 -5.32 -13.02
N CYS A 74 6.27 -5.27 -13.51
CA CYS A 74 7.41 -4.74 -12.77
C CYS A 74 8.30 -3.99 -13.74
N ASP A 75 8.05 -2.69 -13.88
CA ASP A 75 8.78 -1.79 -14.77
C ASP A 75 9.53 -0.77 -13.92
N ALA A 76 10.75 -1.14 -13.52
CA ALA A 76 11.58 -0.32 -12.65
C ALA A 76 12.02 0.96 -13.37
N PRO A 77 12.06 2.09 -12.69
CA PRO A 77 11.63 2.35 -11.32
C PRO A 77 10.23 2.96 -11.20
N HIS A 78 9.35 2.72 -12.17
CA HIS A 78 8.10 3.46 -12.33
C HIS A 78 6.83 2.71 -11.93
N HIS A 79 6.79 1.39 -12.11
CA HIS A 79 5.50 0.71 -12.04
C HIS A 79 5.62 -0.70 -11.50
N LEU A 80 4.84 -0.99 -10.45
CA LEU A 80 4.71 -2.32 -9.88
C LEU A 80 3.23 -2.64 -9.73
N GLU A 81 2.82 -3.79 -10.24
CA GLU A 81 1.43 -4.23 -10.13
C GLU A 81 1.42 -5.68 -9.66
N LEU A 82 0.62 -5.95 -8.64
CA LEU A 82 0.55 -7.26 -8.00
C LEU A 82 -0.89 -7.72 -7.85
N ARG A 83 -1.06 -9.05 -7.82
CA ARG A 83 -2.28 -9.66 -7.35
C ARG A 83 -1.94 -10.52 -6.13
N THR A 84 -2.42 -10.14 -4.95
CA THR A 84 -2.17 -10.91 -3.74
C THR A 84 -3.31 -11.87 -3.48
N LYS A 85 -2.97 -13.00 -2.83
CA LYS A 85 -3.96 -13.98 -2.41
C LYS A 85 -3.63 -14.45 -0.99
N SER A 86 -4.56 -14.25 -0.09
CA SER A 86 -4.42 -14.61 1.32
C SER A 86 -5.74 -15.16 1.84
N GLY A 87 -5.81 -15.41 3.15
CA GLY A 87 -7.05 -15.80 3.80
C GLY A 87 -8.16 -14.77 3.69
N TYR A 88 -7.81 -13.53 3.38
CA TYR A 88 -8.77 -12.43 3.17
C TYR A 88 -9.23 -12.30 1.72
N GLY A 89 -8.82 -13.21 0.83
CA GLY A 89 -9.19 -13.18 -0.57
C GLY A 89 -8.10 -12.60 -1.45
N GLU A 90 -8.48 -12.24 -2.67
CA GLU A 90 -7.56 -11.66 -3.64
C GLU A 90 -7.62 -10.15 -3.62
N GLN A 91 -6.46 -9.50 -3.80
CA GLN A 91 -6.37 -8.05 -3.90
C GLN A 91 -5.52 -7.70 -5.11
N HIS A 92 -5.98 -6.72 -5.88
CA HIS A 92 -5.24 -6.19 -7.02
C HIS A 92 -4.65 -4.83 -6.62
N LEU A 93 -3.33 -4.78 -6.51
CA LEU A 93 -2.58 -3.64 -5.97
C LEU A 93 -1.63 -3.09 -7.02
N GLU A 94 -1.45 -1.77 -6.99
CA GLU A 94 -0.60 -1.10 -7.96
C GLU A 94 0.15 0.05 -7.32
N LEU A 95 1.45 0.18 -7.64
CA LEU A 95 2.27 1.32 -7.26
C LEU A 95 2.80 1.99 -8.52
N LYS A 96 2.63 3.29 -8.61
CA LYS A 96 3.22 4.11 -9.66
C LYS A 96 4.11 5.17 -9.03
N LEU A 97 5.34 5.28 -9.51
CA LEU A 97 6.30 6.23 -9.01
C LEU A 97 6.64 7.22 -10.13
N ARG A 98 6.69 8.50 -9.78
CA ARG A 98 7.18 9.53 -10.68
C ARG A 98 8.04 10.51 -9.90
N GLU A 99 9.09 11.00 -10.53
CA GLU A 99 9.98 11.99 -9.94
C GLU A 99 9.76 13.34 -10.60
N ASP A 100 9.74 14.40 -9.78
CA ASP A 100 9.56 15.76 -10.23
C ASP A 100 10.38 16.67 -9.34
N ASN A 101 11.38 17.34 -9.89
CA ASN A 101 12.26 18.27 -9.16
C ASN A 101 12.87 17.67 -7.89
N GLY A 102 13.37 16.43 -7.99
CA GLY A 102 14.02 15.76 -6.86
C GLY A 102 13.06 15.17 -5.84
N THR A 103 11.77 15.25 -6.07
CA THR A 103 10.75 14.62 -5.21
C THR A 103 10.10 13.46 -5.96
N THR A 104 10.04 12.31 -5.32
CA THR A 104 9.38 11.13 -5.88
C THR A 104 8.01 10.96 -5.24
N HIS A 105 6.99 10.84 -6.08
CA HIS A 105 5.61 10.61 -5.65
C HIS A 105 5.26 9.14 -5.84
N VAL A 106 4.83 8.49 -4.76
CA VAL A 106 4.39 7.09 -4.77
C VAL A 106 2.87 7.09 -4.73
N GLU A 107 2.25 6.67 -5.82
CA GLU A 107 0.80 6.52 -5.90
C GLU A 107 0.44 5.05 -5.74
N PHE A 108 -0.27 4.74 -4.66
CA PHE A 108 -0.77 3.40 -4.40
C PHE A 108 -2.25 3.32 -4.80
N THR A 109 -2.63 2.26 -5.49
CA THR A 109 -4.02 2.00 -5.84
C THR A 109 -4.38 0.55 -5.50
N HIS A 110 -5.50 0.39 -4.79
CA HIS A 110 -6.14 -0.91 -4.61
C HIS A 110 -7.38 -0.92 -5.52
N HIS A 111 -7.35 -1.78 -6.53
CA HIS A 111 -8.48 -1.95 -7.43
C HIS A 111 -9.46 -2.92 -6.77
N LEU A 112 -10.46 -2.37 -6.08
CA LEU A 112 -11.40 -3.15 -5.28
C LEU A 112 -12.38 -3.92 -6.17
N ALA A 113 -12.76 -5.12 -5.73
CA ALA A 113 -13.83 -5.86 -6.38
C ALA A 113 -15.20 -5.19 -6.14
N ASP A 114 -15.39 -4.65 -4.93
CA ASP A 114 -16.56 -3.85 -4.57
C ASP A 114 -16.19 -2.91 -3.42
N ARG A 115 -17.14 -2.06 -3.00
CA ARG A 115 -16.89 -1.05 -1.98
C ARG A 115 -17.20 -1.47 -0.56
N LYS A 116 -17.70 -2.69 -0.36
CA LYS A 116 -18.21 -3.12 0.94
C LYS A 116 -17.17 -3.08 2.05
N GLY A 117 -15.92 -3.44 1.74
CA GLY A 117 -14.86 -3.51 2.73
C GLY A 117 -14.05 -2.24 2.90
N VAL A 118 -14.39 -1.15 2.20
CA VAL A 118 -13.52 0.04 2.16
C VAL A 118 -13.32 0.70 3.53
N GLY A 119 -14.30 0.59 4.42
CA GLY A 119 -14.20 1.13 5.77
C GLY A 119 -13.11 0.47 6.61
N ASP A 120 -12.75 -0.76 6.30
CA ASP A 120 -11.66 -1.47 6.96
C ASP A 120 -10.37 -1.40 6.14
N LEU A 121 -10.47 -1.49 4.81
CA LEU A 121 -9.30 -1.47 3.93
C LEU A 121 -8.63 -0.11 3.87
N GLY A 122 -9.43 0.97 3.84
CA GLY A 122 -8.87 2.32 3.79
C GLY A 122 -7.92 2.62 4.95
N PRO A 123 -8.36 2.44 6.20
CA PRO A 123 -7.47 2.65 7.35
C PRO A 123 -6.23 1.76 7.31
N GLY A 124 -6.38 0.51 6.85
CA GLY A 124 -5.25 -0.42 6.75
C GLY A 124 -4.18 0.07 5.79
N TRP A 125 -4.59 0.58 4.63
CA TRP A 125 -3.63 1.10 3.65
C TRP A 125 -3.02 2.43 4.10
N GLU A 126 -3.79 3.29 4.79
CA GLU A 126 -3.24 4.49 5.40
C GLU A 126 -2.10 4.13 6.36
N TYR A 127 -2.33 3.11 7.19
CA TYR A 127 -1.33 2.64 8.14
C TYR A 127 -0.07 2.17 7.42
N TYR A 128 -0.20 1.34 6.38
CA TYR A 128 0.95 0.85 5.63
C TYR A 128 1.69 1.96 4.90
N MET A 129 0.98 2.91 4.30
CA MET A 129 1.63 4.02 3.62
C MET A 129 2.42 4.90 4.60
N ASP A 130 1.89 5.09 5.82
CA ASP A 130 2.60 5.83 6.84
C ASP A 130 3.75 5.00 7.46
N MET A 131 3.65 3.67 7.48
CA MET A 131 4.78 2.81 7.83
C MET A 131 5.92 3.00 6.84
N LEU A 132 5.63 3.16 5.56
CA LEU A 132 6.64 3.47 4.56
C LEU A 132 7.32 4.81 4.85
N VAL A 133 6.53 5.84 5.19
CA VAL A 133 7.09 7.15 5.57
C VAL A 133 8.00 7.00 6.78
N HIS A 134 7.55 6.28 7.82
CA HIS A 134 8.35 6.01 9.00
C HIS A 134 9.67 5.30 8.67
N ALA A 135 9.61 4.27 7.84
CA ALA A 135 10.79 3.51 7.47
C ALA A 135 11.83 4.36 6.73
N ARG A 136 11.36 5.31 5.91
CA ARG A 136 12.27 6.14 5.13
C ARG A 136 12.73 7.40 5.86
N GLU A 137 11.87 8.01 6.66
CA GLU A 137 12.14 9.35 7.21
C GLU A 137 12.36 9.36 8.72
N GLY A 138 12.19 8.22 9.39
CA GLY A 138 12.38 8.16 10.84
C GLY A 138 11.32 8.88 11.64
N THR A 139 10.16 9.17 11.04
CA THR A 139 9.03 9.75 11.77
C THR A 139 8.53 8.76 12.82
N PRO A 140 7.73 9.20 13.82
CA PRO A 140 7.20 8.28 14.81
C PRO A 140 6.48 7.10 14.18
N LYS A 141 6.69 5.91 14.74
CA LYS A 141 6.06 4.70 14.21
C LYS A 141 4.53 4.80 14.32
N PRO A 142 3.79 4.55 13.24
CA PRO A 142 2.34 4.54 13.27
C PRO A 142 1.78 3.60 14.34
N VAL A 143 0.71 4.04 15.01
CA VAL A 143 -0.01 3.26 16.00
C VAL A 143 -1.38 2.91 15.42
N TRP A 144 -1.68 1.63 15.31
CA TRP A 144 -2.92 1.16 14.66
C TRP A 144 -4.18 1.83 15.20
N ALA A 145 -4.24 2.06 16.51
CA ALA A 145 -5.41 2.70 17.12
C ALA A 145 -5.68 4.13 16.62
N ASP A 146 -4.69 4.79 16.02
CA ASP A 146 -4.87 6.12 15.42
C ASP A 146 -5.55 6.03 14.04
N TYR A 147 -5.60 4.85 13.45
CA TYR A 147 -6.14 4.61 12.11
C TYR A 147 -7.50 3.92 12.16
N TYR A 148 -7.66 2.96 13.04
CA TYR A 148 -8.88 2.17 13.10
C TYR A 148 -9.40 2.09 14.54
N PRO A 149 -10.67 2.41 14.79
CA PRO A 149 -11.70 2.75 13.79
C PRO A 149 -11.80 4.23 13.43
N VAL A 150 -10.80 5.06 13.78
CA VAL A 150 -10.83 6.52 13.60
C VAL A 150 -11.18 6.92 12.17
N LEU A 151 -10.56 6.27 11.17
CA LEU A 151 -10.76 6.62 9.77
C LEU A 151 -11.88 5.84 9.08
N LYS A 152 -12.48 4.88 9.78
CA LYS A 152 -13.49 4.02 9.18
C LYS A 152 -14.69 4.81 8.63
N ALA A 153 -15.18 5.77 9.39
CA ALA A 153 -16.37 6.54 9.00
C ALA A 153 -16.14 7.31 7.69
N ASP A 154 -14.94 7.88 7.52
CA ASP A 154 -14.61 8.61 6.29
C ASP A 154 -14.66 7.71 5.06
N TYR A 155 -14.10 6.49 5.17
CA TYR A 155 -14.09 5.57 4.05
C TYR A 155 -15.46 4.96 3.78
N VAL A 156 -16.23 4.68 4.83
CA VAL A 156 -17.61 4.23 4.67
C VAL A 156 -18.43 5.30 3.93
N ALA A 157 -18.23 6.58 4.30
CA ALA A 157 -18.93 7.68 3.63
C ALA A 157 -18.54 7.79 2.16
N GLN A 158 -17.24 7.64 1.83
CA GLN A 158 -16.81 7.64 0.45
C GLN A 158 -17.41 6.47 -0.34
N GLY A 159 -17.48 5.29 0.28
CA GLY A 159 -18.06 4.11 -0.36
C GLY A 159 -19.55 4.27 -0.64
N ALA A 160 -20.27 4.94 0.24
CA ALA A 160 -21.71 5.16 0.10
C ALA A 160 -22.03 6.25 -0.93
N SER A 161 -21.19 7.30 -1.02
CA SER A 161 -21.46 8.47 -1.87
C SER A 161 -20.77 8.40 -3.23
N ALA A 162 -19.82 7.48 -3.41
CA ALA A 162 -19.05 7.41 -4.64
C ALA A 162 -19.94 7.02 -5.81
N THR A 163 -20.15 7.95 -6.69
CA THR A 163 -20.78 7.69 -7.97
C THR A 163 -19.68 7.49 -9.00
N THR A 164 -19.92 6.68 -9.97
CA THR A 164 -18.99 6.41 -11.06
C THR A 164 -18.62 7.68 -11.81
#